data_cfb44d53abb59bca0a7dfc8cb9c94458
#
_entry.id   cfb44d53abb59bca0a7dfc8cb9c94458
#
_cell.length_a   1.000
_cell.length_b   1.000
_cell.length_c   1.000
_cell.angle_alpha   90.00
_cell.angle_beta   90.00
_cell.angle_gamma   90.00
#
_symmetry.space_group_name_H-M   'P 1'
#
loop_
_entity.id
_entity.type
_entity.pdbx_description
1 polymer ?
#
loop_
_entity_poly.entity_id
_entity_poly.type
_entity_poly.pdbx_seq_one_letter_code
_entity_poly.pdbx_strand_id
1 'polypeptide(L)'
;MANKISFPHSNDWGVIGPDGDYKLPVASVLGHRFQLVDGKVVDRYDGVSDDEVRKLDAESVAEQQTADLEDARKALVGRVKTEAGERIAATNWKVDRAKERDALNNTATLQDVYAEREAIRAASDEAEAEIADLTTLDEIRAFTW
;
A
#
# COMPACT_ATOMS: atom_id res chain seq x y z
N MET A 1 -10.76 -41.25 -1.60
CA MET A 1 -11.21 -40.98 -0.22
C MET A 1 -10.32 -39.94 0.37
N ALA A 2 -10.90 -38.93 0.97
CA ALA A 2 -10.13 -37.89 1.65
C ALA A 2 -9.52 -38.42 2.98
N ASN A 3 -8.24 -38.26 3.18
CA ASN A 3 -7.57 -38.70 4.42
C ASN A 3 -7.72 -37.64 5.49
N LYS A 4 -8.32 -38.03 6.62
CA LYS A 4 -8.41 -37.17 7.81
C LYS A 4 -7.06 -37.15 8.52
N ILE A 5 -6.57 -35.95 8.86
CA ILE A 5 -5.32 -35.72 9.57
C ILE A 5 -5.62 -35.05 10.90
N SER A 6 -4.98 -35.49 11.97
CA SER A 6 -4.96 -34.79 13.25
C SER A 6 -3.74 -33.90 13.31
N PHE A 7 -3.93 -32.66 13.75
CA PHE A 7 -2.85 -31.72 13.95
C PHE A 7 -2.22 -31.92 15.34
N PRO A 8 -0.89 -31.93 15.46
CA PRO A 8 -0.24 -32.00 16.77
C PRO A 8 -0.62 -30.75 17.59
N HIS A 9 -0.82 -30.94 18.88
CA HIS A 9 -1.11 -29.89 19.86
C HIS A 9 -2.42 -29.08 19.66
N SER A 10 -3.28 -29.50 18.76
CA SER A 10 -4.58 -28.85 18.50
C SER A 10 -5.70 -29.88 18.43
N ASN A 11 -6.90 -29.48 18.85
CA ASN A 11 -8.10 -30.27 18.63
C ASN A 11 -8.64 -30.16 17.19
N ASP A 12 -7.97 -29.40 16.35
CA ASP A 12 -8.31 -29.23 14.96
C ASP A 12 -7.98 -30.49 14.15
N TRP A 13 -8.66 -30.63 13.05
CA TRP A 13 -8.41 -31.68 12.08
C TRP A 13 -8.56 -31.11 10.67
N GLY A 14 -7.81 -31.68 9.74
CA GLY A 14 -7.86 -31.31 8.34
C GLY A 14 -8.08 -32.52 7.45
N VAL A 15 -8.28 -32.28 6.19
CA VAL A 15 -8.49 -33.26 5.15
C VAL A 15 -7.54 -32.99 4.01
N ILE A 16 -6.77 -33.99 3.59
CA ILE A 16 -6.00 -33.93 2.34
C ILE A 16 -6.91 -34.39 1.21
N GLY A 17 -7.14 -33.53 0.21
CA GLY A 17 -7.82 -33.87 -1.03
C GLY A 17 -6.95 -34.79 -1.92
N PRO A 18 -7.55 -35.36 -2.99
CA PRO A 18 -6.85 -36.23 -3.94
C PRO A 18 -5.71 -35.52 -4.68
N ASP A 19 -5.74 -34.20 -4.75
CA ASP A 19 -4.75 -33.33 -5.44
C ASP A 19 -3.61 -32.83 -4.50
N GLY A 20 -3.56 -33.34 -3.27
CA GLY A 20 -2.57 -32.89 -2.28
C GLY A 20 -2.94 -31.62 -1.52
N ASP A 21 -4.03 -30.98 -1.88
CA ASP A 21 -4.58 -29.84 -1.14
C ASP A 21 -5.14 -30.29 0.20
N TYR A 22 -4.73 -29.60 1.28
CA TYR A 22 -5.37 -29.82 2.54
C TYR A 22 -6.22 -28.62 2.95
N LYS A 23 -7.38 -28.92 3.54
CA LYS A 23 -8.30 -27.90 4.03
C LYS A 23 -8.48 -28.07 5.53
N LEU A 24 -8.25 -26.99 6.25
CA LEU A 24 -8.62 -26.89 7.65
C LEU A 24 -10.15 -26.73 7.77
N PRO A 25 -10.76 -27.19 8.88
CA PRO A 25 -12.14 -26.85 9.19
C PRO A 25 -12.30 -25.33 9.22
N VAL A 26 -13.46 -24.84 8.78
CA VAL A 26 -13.77 -23.40 8.75
C VAL A 26 -13.61 -22.71 10.11
N ALA A 27 -13.68 -23.49 11.20
CA ALA A 27 -13.49 -23.03 12.57
C ALA A 27 -12.00 -22.93 13.00
N SER A 28 -11.04 -23.40 12.20
CA SER A 28 -9.63 -23.32 12.56
C SER A 28 -9.10 -21.90 12.32
N VAL A 29 -8.80 -21.21 13.41
CA VAL A 29 -8.23 -19.86 13.41
C VAL A 29 -6.71 -19.89 13.13
N LEU A 30 -6.12 -21.08 13.10
CA LEU A 30 -4.66 -21.31 13.04
C LEU A 30 -4.20 -21.82 11.66
N GLY A 31 -4.83 -21.34 10.60
CA GLY A 31 -4.58 -21.80 9.22
C GLY A 31 -3.12 -21.72 8.76
N HIS A 32 -2.30 -20.89 9.40
CA HIS A 32 -0.88 -20.73 9.08
C HIS A 32 0.07 -21.54 9.98
N ARG A 33 -0.47 -22.15 11.05
CA ARG A 33 0.35 -22.95 11.98
C ARG A 33 0.93 -24.18 11.33
N PHE A 34 0.15 -24.84 10.50
CA PHE A 34 0.49 -26.12 9.92
C PHE A 34 0.80 -25.99 8.42
N GLN A 35 1.83 -26.67 7.97
CA GLN A 35 2.15 -26.79 6.56
C GLN A 35 2.32 -28.25 6.14
N LEU A 36 2.09 -28.55 4.88
CA LEU A 36 2.37 -29.86 4.32
C LEU A 36 3.79 -29.86 3.74
N VAL A 37 4.65 -30.73 4.28
CA VAL A 37 6.02 -30.94 3.79
C VAL A 37 6.15 -32.42 3.48
N ASP A 38 6.44 -32.78 2.24
CA ASP A 38 6.61 -34.16 1.78
C ASP A 38 5.43 -35.08 2.18
N GLY A 39 4.20 -34.57 2.09
CA GLY A 39 2.99 -35.29 2.44
C GLY A 39 2.72 -35.45 3.94
N LYS A 40 3.52 -34.81 4.79
CA LYS A 40 3.34 -34.80 6.25
C LYS A 40 2.97 -33.40 6.72
N VAL A 41 2.01 -33.36 7.66
CA VAL A 41 1.66 -32.10 8.34
C VAL A 41 2.73 -31.79 9.38
N VAL A 42 3.37 -30.65 9.24
CA VAL A 42 4.41 -30.15 10.14
C VAL A 42 3.88 -28.92 10.84
N ASP A 43 4.00 -28.91 12.17
CA ASP A 43 3.73 -27.71 12.98
C ASP A 43 4.90 -26.73 12.84
N ARG A 44 4.61 -25.53 12.32
CA ARG A 44 5.61 -24.44 12.15
C ARG A 44 6.03 -23.83 13.48
N TYR A 45 5.24 -24.04 14.54
CA TYR A 45 5.41 -23.45 15.86
C TYR A 45 5.44 -24.54 16.93
N ASP A 46 6.20 -25.63 16.68
CA ASP A 46 6.31 -26.75 17.61
C ASP A 46 6.75 -26.28 19.00
N GLY A 47 6.01 -26.68 20.00
CA GLY A 47 6.24 -26.24 21.39
C GLY A 47 5.64 -24.88 21.79
N VAL A 48 5.02 -24.15 20.85
CA VAL A 48 4.36 -22.85 21.12
C VAL A 48 2.86 -23.07 21.33
N SER A 49 2.28 -22.42 22.34
CA SER A 49 0.84 -22.51 22.61
C SER A 49 -0.01 -21.87 21.51
N ASP A 50 -1.26 -22.32 21.36
CA ASP A 50 -2.18 -21.76 20.38
C ASP A 50 -2.43 -20.26 20.59
N ASP A 51 -2.48 -19.81 21.83
CA ASP A 51 -2.67 -18.39 22.17
C ASP A 51 -1.48 -17.53 21.74
N GLU A 52 -0.27 -18.05 21.91
CA GLU A 52 0.95 -17.38 21.47
C GLU A 52 1.04 -17.34 19.93
N VAL A 53 0.65 -18.42 19.25
CA VAL A 53 0.60 -18.44 17.78
C VAL A 53 -0.42 -17.43 17.25
N ARG A 54 -1.61 -17.32 17.87
CA ARG A 54 -2.60 -16.29 17.51
C ARG A 54 -2.07 -14.87 17.68
N LYS A 55 -1.30 -14.64 18.73
CA LYS A 55 -0.67 -13.34 18.98
C LYS A 55 0.36 -13.00 17.90
N LEU A 56 1.25 -13.94 17.57
CA LEU A 56 2.24 -13.77 16.51
C LEU A 56 1.59 -13.52 15.14
N ASP A 57 0.49 -14.23 14.84
CA ASP A 57 -0.26 -14.05 13.61
C ASP A 57 -0.92 -12.67 13.55
N ALA A 58 -1.51 -12.21 14.65
CA ALA A 58 -2.10 -10.87 14.74
C ALA A 58 -1.03 -9.77 14.60
N GLU A 59 0.15 -9.93 15.17
CA GLU A 59 1.29 -9.02 15.02
C GLU A 59 1.76 -8.97 13.56
N SER A 60 1.89 -10.11 12.89
CA SER A 60 2.26 -10.19 11.47
C SER A 60 1.24 -9.51 10.56
N VAL A 61 -0.06 -9.70 10.81
CA VAL A 61 -1.12 -9.02 10.05
C VAL A 61 -1.05 -7.50 10.26
N ALA A 62 -0.82 -7.05 11.49
CA ALA A 62 -0.70 -5.62 11.78
C ALA A 62 0.53 -4.99 11.10
N GLU A 63 1.66 -5.68 11.09
CA GLU A 63 2.87 -5.26 10.37
C GLU A 63 2.61 -5.15 8.86
N GLN A 64 1.94 -6.15 8.27
CA GLN A 64 1.60 -6.13 6.85
C GLN A 64 0.66 -4.98 6.51
N GLN A 65 -0.37 -4.74 7.32
CA GLN A 65 -1.29 -3.61 7.13
C GLN A 65 -0.57 -2.26 7.19
N THR A 66 0.42 -2.13 8.08
CA THR A 66 1.24 -0.93 8.19
C THR A 66 2.10 -0.74 6.94
N ALA A 67 2.75 -1.81 6.45
CA ALA A 67 3.54 -1.78 5.23
C ALA A 67 2.69 -1.42 4.00
N ASP A 68 1.52 -2.02 3.87
CA ASP A 68 0.58 -1.75 2.77
C ASP A 68 0.12 -0.27 2.77
N LEU A 69 -0.12 0.31 3.95
CA LEU A 69 -0.49 1.71 4.11
C LEU A 69 0.66 2.64 3.69
N GLU A 70 1.88 2.34 4.11
CA GLU A 70 3.06 3.13 3.74
C GLU A 70 3.33 3.08 2.23
N ASP A 71 3.21 1.91 1.61
CA ASP A 71 3.39 1.76 0.16
C ASP A 71 2.30 2.49 -0.62
N ALA A 72 1.06 2.44 -0.15
CA ALA A 72 -0.03 3.20 -0.74
C ALA A 72 0.17 4.72 -0.64
N ARG A 73 0.66 5.24 0.50
CA ARG A 73 1.04 6.65 0.65
C ARG A 73 2.14 7.05 -0.33
N LYS A 74 3.22 6.26 -0.42
CA LYS A 74 4.32 6.51 -1.37
C LYS A 74 3.84 6.56 -2.82
N ALA A 75 2.97 5.63 -3.20
CA ALA A 75 2.39 5.59 -4.54
C ALA A 75 1.54 6.84 -4.81
N LEU A 76 0.74 7.29 -3.84
CA LEU A 76 -0.09 8.48 -3.95
C LEU A 76 0.75 9.76 -4.07
N VAL A 77 1.79 9.92 -3.25
CA VAL A 77 2.76 11.03 -3.36
C VAL A 77 3.42 11.03 -4.74
N GLY A 78 3.83 9.86 -5.25
CA GLY A 78 4.39 9.74 -6.60
C GLY A 78 3.41 10.23 -7.69
N ARG A 79 2.12 9.92 -7.55
CA ARG A 79 1.07 10.40 -8.46
C ARG A 79 0.91 11.92 -8.40
N VAL A 80 0.85 12.51 -7.20
CA VAL A 80 0.76 13.97 -7.00
C VAL A 80 1.94 14.68 -7.65
N LYS A 81 3.18 14.20 -7.41
CA LYS A 81 4.39 14.78 -8.02
C LYS A 81 4.39 14.70 -9.55
N THR A 82 3.95 13.58 -10.08
CA THR A 82 3.84 13.41 -11.55
C THR A 82 2.86 14.42 -12.12
N GLU A 83 1.69 14.53 -11.53
CA GLU A 83 0.66 15.45 -11.98
C GLU A 83 1.08 16.92 -11.84
N ALA A 84 1.75 17.29 -10.74
CA ALA A 84 2.34 18.62 -10.58
C ALA A 84 3.35 18.93 -11.67
N GLY A 85 4.21 17.96 -12.00
CA GLY A 85 5.18 18.06 -13.10
C GLY A 85 4.50 18.28 -14.45
N GLU A 86 3.42 17.56 -14.74
CA GLU A 86 2.63 17.70 -15.96
C GLU A 86 1.95 19.07 -16.04
N ARG A 87 1.32 19.54 -14.93
CA ARG A 87 0.72 20.87 -14.84
C ARG A 87 1.75 21.97 -15.09
N ILE A 88 2.96 21.86 -14.50
CA ILE A 88 4.05 22.81 -14.74
C ILE A 88 4.52 22.75 -16.20
N ALA A 89 4.71 21.55 -16.77
CA ALA A 89 5.11 21.37 -18.16
C ALA A 89 4.10 21.99 -19.13
N ALA A 90 2.81 21.88 -18.84
CA ALA A 90 1.75 22.53 -19.63
C ALA A 90 1.85 24.05 -19.69
N THR A 91 2.60 24.68 -18.77
CA THR A 91 2.84 26.14 -18.81
C THR A 91 4.10 26.54 -19.59
N ASN A 92 4.88 25.61 -20.17
CA ASN A 92 6.14 25.94 -20.87
C ASN A 92 5.94 26.95 -22.00
N TRP A 93 4.90 26.76 -22.80
CA TRP A 93 4.57 27.71 -23.88
C TRP A 93 4.23 29.12 -23.37
N LYS A 94 3.66 29.23 -22.15
CA LYS A 94 3.36 30.52 -21.52
C LYS A 94 4.66 31.25 -21.18
N VAL A 95 5.70 30.51 -20.72
CA VAL A 95 7.02 31.10 -20.41
C VAL A 95 7.64 31.70 -21.67
N ASP A 96 7.67 30.96 -22.78
CA ASP A 96 8.28 31.44 -24.01
C ASP A 96 7.51 32.66 -24.56
N ARG A 97 6.20 32.58 -24.56
CA ARG A 97 5.36 33.71 -24.97
C ARG A 97 5.48 34.95 -24.05
N ALA A 98 5.65 34.74 -22.73
CA ALA A 98 5.85 35.84 -21.80
C ALA A 98 7.22 36.50 -22.02
N LYS A 99 8.29 35.72 -22.25
CA LYS A 99 9.63 36.26 -22.59
C LYS A 99 9.59 37.13 -23.85
N GLU A 100 8.95 36.67 -24.92
CA GLU A 100 8.79 37.43 -26.16
C GLU A 100 8.03 38.74 -25.93
N ARG A 101 6.90 38.66 -25.18
CA ARG A 101 6.07 39.83 -24.87
C ARG A 101 6.84 40.86 -24.04
N ASP A 102 7.53 40.39 -23.00
CA ASP A 102 8.27 41.28 -22.07
C ASP A 102 9.42 41.95 -22.81
N ALA A 103 10.11 41.24 -23.73
CA ALA A 103 11.16 41.82 -24.55
C ALA A 103 10.65 42.87 -25.54
N LEU A 104 9.44 42.71 -26.08
CA LEU A 104 8.86 43.61 -27.06
C LEU A 104 8.19 44.85 -26.41
N ASN A 105 7.56 44.66 -25.25
CA ASN A 105 6.66 45.65 -24.66
C ASN A 105 7.17 46.23 -23.32
N ASN A 106 8.37 45.77 -22.84
CA ASN A 106 8.91 46.12 -21.55
C ASN A 106 7.91 45.87 -20.40
N THR A 107 7.26 44.70 -20.43
CA THR A 107 6.33 44.21 -19.40
C THR A 107 7.02 43.20 -18.51
N ALA A 108 6.33 42.69 -17.47
CA ALA A 108 6.87 41.72 -16.51
C ALA A 108 5.93 40.48 -16.41
N THR A 109 5.32 40.07 -17.52
CA THR A 109 4.36 38.93 -17.54
C THR A 109 4.99 37.58 -17.24
N LEU A 110 6.32 37.46 -17.36
CA LEU A 110 7.04 36.24 -17.00
C LEU A 110 6.94 35.93 -15.51
N GLN A 111 6.87 36.95 -14.66
CA GLN A 111 6.71 36.76 -13.21
C GLN A 111 5.35 36.12 -12.87
N ASP A 112 4.30 36.46 -13.60
CA ASP A 112 2.97 35.86 -13.38
C ASP A 112 2.99 34.37 -13.69
N VAL A 113 3.71 33.96 -14.75
CA VAL A 113 3.84 32.53 -15.10
C VAL A 113 4.68 31.79 -14.06
N TYR A 114 5.69 32.41 -13.51
CA TYR A 114 6.48 31.81 -12.43
C TYR A 114 5.67 31.70 -11.14
N ALA A 115 4.83 32.69 -10.82
CA ALA A 115 3.92 32.61 -9.68
C ALA A 115 2.88 31.49 -9.85
N GLU A 116 2.34 31.30 -11.06
CA GLU A 116 1.47 30.15 -11.37
C GLU A 116 2.17 28.81 -11.12
N ARG A 117 3.43 28.67 -11.53
CA ARG A 117 4.21 27.45 -11.28
C ARG A 117 4.51 27.24 -9.80
N GLU A 118 4.80 28.30 -9.09
CA GLU A 118 5.05 28.22 -7.65
C GLU A 118 3.81 27.82 -6.88
N ALA A 119 2.64 28.31 -7.30
CA ALA A 119 1.37 27.88 -6.73
C ALA A 119 1.12 26.37 -6.93
N ILE A 120 1.48 25.81 -8.09
CA ILE A 120 1.39 24.36 -8.34
C ILE A 120 2.32 23.59 -7.41
N ARG A 121 3.55 24.07 -7.20
CA ARG A 121 4.50 23.41 -6.28
C ARG A 121 3.98 23.45 -4.85
N ALA A 122 3.54 24.62 -4.39
CA ALA A 122 2.98 24.76 -3.04
C ALA A 122 1.78 23.84 -2.81
N ALA A 123 0.89 23.74 -3.79
CA ALA A 123 -0.25 22.81 -3.72
C ALA A 123 0.19 21.35 -3.68
N SER A 124 1.26 20.97 -4.40
CA SER A 124 1.85 19.63 -4.33
C SER A 124 2.44 19.34 -2.94
N ASP A 125 3.16 20.29 -2.38
CA ASP A 125 3.78 20.16 -1.05
C ASP A 125 2.70 20.05 0.05
N GLU A 126 1.60 20.81 -0.07
CA GLU A 126 0.44 20.72 0.83
C GLU A 126 -0.24 19.37 0.73
N ALA A 127 -0.48 18.88 -0.50
CA ALA A 127 -1.04 17.55 -0.73
C ALA A 127 -0.15 16.43 -0.16
N GLU A 128 1.19 16.54 -0.27
CA GLU A 128 2.12 15.59 0.32
C GLU A 128 2.00 15.56 1.86
N ALA A 129 1.85 16.72 2.48
CA ALA A 129 1.64 16.82 3.93
C ALA A 129 0.30 16.19 4.35
N GLU A 130 -0.79 16.47 3.61
CA GLU A 130 -2.09 15.84 3.86
C GLU A 130 -2.03 14.32 3.72
N ILE A 131 -1.34 13.80 2.69
CA ILE A 131 -1.18 12.35 2.47
C ILE A 131 -0.43 11.70 3.64
N ALA A 132 0.54 12.38 4.24
CA ALA A 132 1.27 11.85 5.39
C ALA A 132 0.37 11.61 6.61
N ASP A 133 -0.69 12.39 6.76
CA ASP A 133 -1.65 12.31 7.86
C ASP A 133 -2.78 11.28 7.63
N LEU A 134 -2.93 10.72 6.40
CA LEU A 134 -3.94 9.69 6.12
C LEU A 134 -3.60 8.40 6.87
N THR A 135 -4.56 7.84 7.59
CA THR A 135 -4.35 6.70 8.48
C THR A 135 -4.92 5.39 7.97
N THR A 136 -5.72 5.43 6.91
CA THR A 136 -6.39 4.27 6.34
C THR A 136 -6.24 4.18 4.83
N LEU A 137 -6.30 2.96 4.28
CA LEU A 137 -6.29 2.74 2.84
C LEU A 137 -7.51 3.35 2.13
N ASP A 138 -8.65 3.47 2.83
CA ASP A 138 -9.86 4.06 2.25
C ASP A 138 -9.73 5.59 2.12
N GLU A 139 -9.10 6.26 3.09
CA GLU A 139 -8.75 7.68 2.97
C GLU A 139 -7.79 7.92 1.79
N ILE A 140 -6.76 7.07 1.63
CA ILE A 140 -5.82 7.16 0.50
C ILE A 140 -6.53 7.00 -0.85
N ARG A 141 -7.46 6.05 -0.95
CA ARG A 141 -8.25 5.82 -2.18
C ARG A 141 -9.21 6.97 -2.50
N ALA A 142 -9.74 7.60 -1.46
CA ALA A 142 -10.67 8.73 -1.60
C ALA A 142 -9.96 10.07 -1.87
N PHE A 143 -8.64 10.12 -1.65
CA PHE A 143 -7.87 11.36 -1.82
C PHE A 143 -7.85 11.81 -3.28
N THR A 144 -8.15 13.09 -3.47
CA THR A 144 -8.16 13.78 -4.80
C THR A 144 -7.35 15.06 -4.70
N TRP A 145 -6.55 15.34 -5.74
CA TRP A 145 -5.70 16.51 -5.84
C TRP A 145 -5.88 17.26 -7.17
#